data_2c3fa3ec881692028e840526c2e63ee9
#
_entry.id   2c3fa3ec881692028e840526c2e63ee9
#
_cell.length_a   1.000
_cell.length_b   1.000
_cell.length_c   1.000
_cell.angle_alpha   90.00
_cell.angle_beta   90.00
_cell.angle_gamma   90.00
#
_symmetry.space_group_name_H-M   'P 1'
#
loop_
_entity.id
_entity.type
_entity.pdbx_description
1 polymer ?
#
loop_
_entity_poly.entity_id
_entity_poly.type
_entity_poly.pdbx_seq_one_letter_code
_entity_poly.pdbx_strand_id
1 'polypeptide(L)'
;LGRVDDALAFVRRIRYPLNQIKGIESVLCPPFTVLSSLAEALRPTHIALAAQTMHWEDRGAFTGEISPAMLAGLCRYVILGHSERRSGRVVSLDPSSTEVFEGDQVINRKVHAALQHGLRPIICVGEDLAKHEAGQTEEYVGAQVGAALAGLSAAEVQRCVIAYEPVWAIGTGRAAAPAYVSRVIGITIRGVIADMFGEEAAQAVRCQYGGSVAVDNIVLYMSMPEIDGALVGGASLTVGFVELVRRAATGG
;
A
#
# COMPACT_ATOMS: atom_id res chain seq x y z
N LEU A 1 -2.52 1.53 -18.06
CA LEU A 1 -1.59 0.39 -18.30
C LEU A 1 -2.26 -0.98 -18.03
N GLY A 2 -3.56 -1.12 -18.35
CA GLY A 2 -4.32 -2.35 -18.12
C GLY A 2 -4.17 -3.42 -19.22
N ARG A 3 -3.62 -3.07 -20.38
CA ARG A 3 -3.36 -4.02 -21.49
C ARG A 3 -1.92 -4.53 -21.38
N VAL A 4 -1.72 -5.80 -21.74
CA VAL A 4 -0.40 -6.46 -21.63
C VAL A 4 0.68 -5.71 -22.45
N ASP A 5 0.38 -5.36 -23.69
CA ASP A 5 1.35 -4.68 -24.55
C ASP A 5 1.76 -3.31 -24.01
N ASP A 6 0.79 -2.52 -23.50
CA ASP A 6 1.05 -1.20 -22.92
C ASP A 6 1.90 -1.33 -21.63
N ALA A 7 1.57 -2.30 -20.79
CA ALA A 7 2.30 -2.56 -19.55
C ALA A 7 3.74 -3.02 -19.82
N LEU A 8 3.93 -3.94 -20.78
CA LEU A 8 5.26 -4.40 -21.19
C LEU A 8 6.09 -3.27 -21.82
N ALA A 9 5.47 -2.45 -22.69
CA ALA A 9 6.14 -1.30 -23.30
C ALA A 9 6.58 -0.29 -22.24
N PHE A 10 5.73 -0.01 -21.24
CA PHE A 10 6.05 0.86 -20.13
C PHE A 10 7.19 0.29 -19.27
N VAL A 11 7.09 -0.96 -18.82
CA VAL A 11 8.09 -1.60 -17.97
C VAL A 11 9.45 -1.69 -18.66
N ARG A 12 9.51 -1.95 -19.98
CA ARG A 12 10.78 -1.92 -20.74
C ARG A 12 11.50 -0.58 -20.64
N ARG A 13 10.77 0.53 -20.52
CA ARG A 13 11.35 1.89 -20.40
C ARG A 13 11.88 2.19 -19.02
N ILE A 14 11.22 1.67 -17.96
CA ILE A 14 11.53 2.04 -16.57
C ILE A 14 12.38 1.01 -15.84
N ARG A 15 12.32 -0.29 -16.20
CA ARG A 15 12.93 -1.37 -15.40
C ARG A 15 14.44 -1.22 -15.22
N TYR A 16 15.16 -0.88 -16.29
CA TYR A 16 16.62 -0.73 -16.20
C TYR A 16 17.02 0.47 -15.32
N PRO A 17 16.53 1.70 -15.56
CA PRO A 17 16.87 2.82 -14.71
C PRO A 17 16.41 2.64 -13.24
N LEU A 18 15.25 2.04 -12.98
CA LEU A 18 14.81 1.73 -11.61
C LEU A 18 15.76 0.73 -10.93
N ASN A 19 16.17 -0.31 -11.63
CA ASN A 19 17.05 -1.35 -11.08
C ASN A 19 18.45 -0.84 -10.71
N GLN A 20 18.87 0.32 -11.23
CA GLN A 20 20.16 0.95 -10.91
C GLN A 20 20.09 1.80 -9.63
N ILE A 21 18.91 2.18 -9.16
CA ILE A 21 18.75 2.99 -7.94
C ILE A 21 19.00 2.10 -6.73
N LYS A 22 19.94 2.48 -5.87
CA LYS A 22 20.30 1.75 -4.66
C LYS A 22 19.68 2.38 -3.41
N GLY A 23 19.61 1.62 -2.32
CA GLY A 23 19.07 2.11 -1.04
C GLY A 23 17.55 2.14 -0.97
N ILE A 24 16.83 1.73 -2.02
CA ILE A 24 15.37 1.74 -2.06
C ILE A 24 14.83 0.46 -2.69
N GLU A 25 13.71 -0.03 -2.20
CA GLU A 25 12.97 -1.13 -2.79
C GLU A 25 11.81 -0.58 -3.64
N SER A 26 11.80 -0.91 -4.93
CA SER A 26 10.72 -0.54 -5.85
C SER A 26 9.76 -1.70 -6.03
N VAL A 27 8.46 -1.43 -5.85
CA VAL A 27 7.39 -2.42 -6.02
C VAL A 27 6.40 -1.89 -7.06
N LEU A 28 6.11 -2.67 -8.11
CA LEU A 28 5.07 -2.34 -9.09
C LEU A 28 3.79 -3.10 -8.76
N CYS A 29 2.66 -2.39 -8.77
CA CYS A 29 1.35 -2.93 -8.39
C CYS A 29 0.38 -2.90 -9.58
N PRO A 30 0.57 -3.74 -10.62
CA PRO A 30 -0.25 -3.73 -11.81
C PRO A 30 -1.59 -4.46 -11.60
N PRO A 31 -2.58 -4.28 -12.51
CA PRO A 31 -3.79 -5.11 -12.53
C PRO A 31 -3.48 -6.59 -12.74
N PHE A 32 -4.38 -7.46 -12.27
CA PHE A 32 -4.22 -8.92 -12.38
C PHE A 32 -3.94 -9.42 -13.80
N THR A 33 -4.59 -8.80 -14.79
CA THR A 33 -4.49 -9.17 -16.22
C THR A 33 -3.08 -9.11 -16.79
N VAL A 34 -2.16 -8.39 -16.15
CA VAL A 34 -0.78 -8.21 -16.63
C VAL A 34 0.29 -8.74 -15.66
N LEU A 35 -0.11 -9.23 -14.49
CA LEU A 35 0.82 -9.69 -13.44
C LEU A 35 1.80 -10.75 -13.95
N SER A 36 1.31 -11.82 -14.58
CA SER A 36 2.15 -12.92 -15.08
C SER A 36 3.17 -12.43 -16.12
N SER A 37 2.72 -11.60 -17.06
CA SER A 37 3.61 -11.03 -18.10
C SER A 37 4.69 -10.13 -17.51
N LEU A 38 4.35 -9.35 -16.47
CA LEU A 38 5.31 -8.48 -15.81
C LEU A 38 6.24 -9.25 -14.87
N ALA A 39 5.79 -10.33 -14.24
CA ALA A 39 6.64 -11.22 -13.46
C ALA A 39 7.79 -11.77 -14.31
N GLU A 40 7.50 -12.22 -15.54
CA GLU A 40 8.52 -12.66 -16.50
C GLU A 40 9.46 -11.51 -16.91
N ALA A 41 8.90 -10.35 -17.26
CA ALA A 41 9.70 -9.20 -17.71
C ALA A 41 10.61 -8.62 -16.64
N LEU A 42 10.27 -8.76 -15.36
CA LEU A 42 11.02 -8.22 -14.21
C LEU A 42 11.96 -9.25 -13.56
N ARG A 43 11.90 -10.53 -13.95
CA ARG A 43 12.73 -11.60 -13.37
C ARG A 43 14.23 -11.25 -13.26
N PRO A 44 14.87 -10.59 -14.23
CA PRO A 44 16.30 -10.21 -14.13
C PRO A 44 16.55 -8.93 -13.31
N THR A 45 15.60 -8.47 -12.51
CA THR A 45 15.71 -7.23 -11.73
C THR A 45 15.42 -7.45 -10.25
N HIS A 46 15.70 -6.43 -9.42
CA HIS A 46 15.30 -6.40 -8.00
C HIS A 46 13.93 -5.77 -7.77
N ILE A 47 13.22 -5.38 -8.84
CA ILE A 47 11.88 -4.77 -8.75
C ILE A 47 10.88 -5.84 -8.38
N ALA A 48 10.18 -5.65 -7.27
CA ALA A 48 9.14 -6.58 -6.82
C ALA A 48 7.78 -6.28 -7.47
N LEU A 49 6.89 -7.27 -7.43
CA LEU A 49 5.49 -7.12 -7.81
C LEU A 49 4.58 -7.22 -6.59
N ALA A 50 3.48 -6.47 -6.65
CA ALA A 50 2.35 -6.58 -5.75
C ALA A 50 1.06 -6.78 -6.54
N ALA A 51 0.13 -7.57 -5.99
CA ALA A 51 -1.26 -7.55 -6.41
C ALA A 51 -2.00 -6.35 -5.79
N GLN A 52 -3.03 -5.82 -6.47
CA GLN A 52 -3.81 -4.68 -5.97
C GLN A 52 -4.86 -5.07 -4.92
N THR A 53 -5.20 -6.35 -4.82
CA THR A 53 -6.03 -6.98 -3.79
C THR A 53 -5.91 -8.50 -3.93
N MET A 54 -6.59 -9.26 -3.05
CA MET A 54 -6.81 -10.70 -3.18
C MET A 54 -8.04 -11.11 -2.35
N HIS A 55 -8.53 -12.34 -2.57
CA HIS A 55 -9.45 -13.02 -1.66
C HIS A 55 -8.68 -13.65 -0.48
N TRP A 56 -9.37 -14.10 0.56
CA TRP A 56 -8.74 -14.76 1.72
C TRP A 56 -8.79 -16.28 1.69
N GLU A 57 -9.65 -16.87 0.82
CA GLU A 57 -9.76 -18.34 0.66
C GLU A 57 -8.84 -18.82 -0.47
N ASP A 58 -8.23 -19.97 -0.27
CA ASP A 58 -7.33 -20.57 -1.27
C ASP A 58 -8.06 -21.09 -2.50
N ARG A 59 -9.28 -21.60 -2.31
CA ARG A 59 -10.11 -22.21 -3.33
C ARG A 59 -11.57 -22.24 -2.89
N GLY A 60 -12.48 -22.30 -3.83
CA GLY A 60 -13.92 -22.35 -3.59
C GLY A 60 -14.71 -21.77 -4.74
N ALA A 61 -16.02 -21.66 -4.55
CA ALA A 61 -16.94 -21.07 -5.52
C ALA A 61 -16.96 -19.54 -5.41
N PHE A 62 -15.81 -18.90 -5.68
CA PHE A 62 -15.60 -17.46 -5.62
C PHE A 62 -15.32 -16.92 -7.01
N THR A 63 -16.33 -16.94 -7.87
CA THR A 63 -16.20 -16.54 -9.28
C THR A 63 -15.62 -15.13 -9.43
N GLY A 64 -14.48 -15.03 -10.13
CA GLY A 64 -13.80 -13.76 -10.39
C GLY A 64 -12.76 -13.37 -9.34
N GLU A 65 -12.70 -14.03 -8.18
CA GLU A 65 -11.73 -13.73 -7.14
C GLU A 65 -10.36 -14.39 -7.42
N ILE A 66 -9.32 -13.71 -6.96
CA ILE A 66 -7.93 -14.19 -7.02
C ILE A 66 -7.50 -14.61 -5.62
N SER A 67 -7.16 -15.89 -5.45
CA SER A 67 -6.73 -16.43 -4.16
C SER A 67 -5.28 -16.07 -3.84
N PRO A 68 -4.86 -16.10 -2.55
CA PRO A 68 -3.47 -15.94 -2.18
C PRO A 68 -2.57 -17.01 -2.79
N ALA A 69 -3.05 -18.23 -2.94
CA ALA A 69 -2.33 -19.33 -3.59
C ALA A 69 -2.02 -19.04 -5.08
N MET A 70 -2.91 -18.35 -5.80
CA MET A 70 -2.67 -17.94 -7.19
C MET A 70 -1.62 -16.84 -7.32
N LEU A 71 -1.40 -16.04 -6.27
CA LEU A 71 -0.43 -14.94 -6.24
C LEU A 71 0.94 -15.38 -5.74
N ALA A 72 0.99 -16.45 -4.95
CA ALA A 72 2.23 -17.01 -4.45
C ALA A 72 3.17 -17.40 -5.62
N GLY A 73 4.41 -16.91 -5.56
CA GLY A 73 5.38 -17.08 -6.64
C GLY A 73 5.31 -16.07 -7.80
N LEU A 74 4.20 -15.31 -7.93
CA LEU A 74 4.10 -14.19 -8.88
C LEU A 74 4.41 -12.85 -8.19
N CYS A 75 3.86 -12.65 -7.00
CA CYS A 75 3.96 -11.41 -6.25
C CYS A 75 4.74 -11.63 -4.95
N ARG A 76 5.45 -10.59 -4.51
CA ARG A 76 6.04 -10.53 -3.17
C ARG A 76 5.13 -9.80 -2.19
N TYR A 77 4.32 -8.88 -2.68
CA TYR A 77 3.42 -8.03 -1.90
C TYR A 77 1.98 -8.13 -2.38
N VAL A 78 1.05 -7.67 -1.53
CA VAL A 78 -0.34 -7.44 -1.89
C VAL A 78 -0.88 -6.22 -1.16
N ILE A 79 -1.59 -5.33 -1.87
CA ILE A 79 -2.29 -4.18 -1.29
C ILE A 79 -3.62 -4.67 -0.71
N LEU A 80 -3.91 -4.30 0.54
CA LEU A 80 -5.15 -4.68 1.22
C LEU A 80 -5.80 -3.45 1.86
N GLY A 81 -7.10 -3.30 1.70
CA GLY A 81 -7.87 -2.23 2.32
C GLY A 81 -7.63 -0.85 1.74
N HIS A 82 -7.19 -0.74 0.47
CA HIS A 82 -7.09 0.56 -0.21
C HIS A 82 -8.40 1.34 -0.11
N SER A 83 -8.32 2.66 0.08
CA SER A 83 -9.47 3.52 0.35
C SER A 83 -10.61 3.37 -0.66
N GLU A 84 -10.33 3.16 -1.95
CA GLU A 84 -11.34 2.90 -2.98
C GLU A 84 -12.14 1.62 -2.72
N ARG A 85 -11.53 0.60 -2.11
CA ARG A 85 -12.18 -0.66 -1.77
C ARG A 85 -12.92 -0.60 -0.44
N ARG A 86 -12.39 0.12 0.53
CA ARG A 86 -13.09 0.37 1.81
C ARG A 86 -14.37 1.15 1.62
N SER A 87 -14.37 2.15 0.72
CA SER A 87 -15.51 3.03 0.46
C SER A 87 -16.57 2.47 -0.50
N GLY A 88 -16.41 1.25 -1.00
CA GLY A 88 -17.35 0.67 -1.97
C GLY A 88 -17.32 1.29 -3.37
N ARG A 89 -16.46 2.28 -3.63
CA ARG A 89 -16.37 2.97 -4.95
C ARG A 89 -16.10 2.03 -6.13
N VAL A 90 -15.56 0.85 -5.86
CA VAL A 90 -15.26 -0.15 -6.89
C VAL A 90 -16.53 -0.89 -7.35
N VAL A 91 -17.60 -0.93 -6.55
CA VAL A 91 -18.79 -1.75 -6.79
C VAL A 91 -20.07 -0.93 -6.89
N SER A 92 -20.15 0.20 -6.22
CA SER A 92 -21.36 1.04 -6.23
C SER A 92 -21.39 1.98 -7.42
N LEU A 93 -22.48 1.96 -8.17
CA LEU A 93 -22.82 2.96 -9.19
C LEU A 93 -23.43 4.22 -8.56
N ASP A 94 -23.77 4.17 -7.27
CA ASP A 94 -24.32 5.29 -6.51
C ASP A 94 -23.21 5.96 -5.68
N PRO A 95 -22.81 7.20 -6.03
CA PRO A 95 -21.80 7.93 -5.27
C PRO A 95 -22.19 8.25 -3.83
N SER A 96 -23.50 8.15 -3.49
CA SER A 96 -24.03 8.35 -2.14
C SER A 96 -24.07 7.06 -1.30
N SER A 97 -23.74 5.91 -1.90
CA SER A 97 -23.72 4.62 -1.19
C SER A 97 -22.70 4.64 -0.05
N THR A 98 -23.19 4.31 1.14
CA THR A 98 -22.36 4.12 2.35
C THR A 98 -21.96 2.67 2.55
N GLU A 99 -22.20 1.80 1.56
CA GLU A 99 -21.83 0.38 1.66
C GLU A 99 -20.32 0.22 1.74
N VAL A 100 -19.86 -0.35 2.84
CA VAL A 100 -18.45 -0.71 3.07
C VAL A 100 -18.19 -2.04 2.39
N PHE A 101 -17.38 -2.02 1.32
CA PHE A 101 -17.07 -3.23 0.58
C PHE A 101 -16.01 -4.10 1.28
N GLU A 102 -14.94 -3.50 1.80
CA GLU A 102 -13.89 -4.18 2.58
C GLU A 102 -13.79 -3.57 3.97
N GLY A 103 -14.58 -4.09 4.91
CA GLY A 103 -14.48 -3.75 6.32
C GLY A 103 -13.23 -4.34 6.98
N ASP A 104 -12.88 -3.87 8.18
CA ASP A 104 -11.65 -4.25 8.89
C ASP A 104 -11.54 -5.76 9.13
N GLN A 105 -12.64 -6.46 9.39
CA GLN A 105 -12.63 -7.93 9.54
C GLN A 105 -12.24 -8.66 8.26
N VAL A 106 -12.69 -8.17 7.10
CA VAL A 106 -12.32 -8.71 5.79
C VAL A 106 -10.84 -8.49 5.54
N ILE A 107 -10.34 -7.30 5.84
CA ILE A 107 -8.93 -6.94 5.69
C ILE A 107 -8.06 -7.82 6.60
N ASN A 108 -8.43 -8.01 7.86
CA ASN A 108 -7.72 -8.88 8.78
C ASN A 108 -7.60 -10.32 8.25
N ARG A 109 -8.72 -10.92 7.76
CA ARG A 109 -8.69 -12.26 7.13
C ARG A 109 -7.71 -12.29 5.94
N LYS A 110 -7.72 -11.26 5.11
CA LYS A 110 -6.79 -11.15 3.97
C LYS A 110 -5.34 -11.01 4.41
N VAL A 111 -5.06 -10.28 5.49
CA VAL A 111 -3.71 -10.15 6.08
C VAL A 111 -3.18 -11.50 6.53
N HIS A 112 -3.97 -12.27 7.30
CA HIS A 112 -3.61 -13.62 7.72
C HIS A 112 -3.34 -14.54 6.53
N ALA A 113 -4.24 -14.57 5.53
CA ALA A 113 -4.09 -15.38 4.34
C ALA A 113 -2.84 -15.00 3.52
N ALA A 114 -2.55 -13.70 3.36
CA ALA A 114 -1.34 -13.23 2.69
C ALA A 114 -0.06 -13.75 3.37
N LEU A 115 0.03 -13.59 4.68
CA LEU A 115 1.19 -14.03 5.47
C LEU A 115 1.40 -15.54 5.44
N GLN A 116 0.32 -16.33 5.49
CA GLN A 116 0.35 -17.79 5.37
C GLN A 116 0.94 -18.25 4.02
N HIS A 117 0.71 -17.49 2.95
CA HIS A 117 1.22 -17.78 1.59
C HIS A 117 2.56 -17.09 1.28
N GLY A 118 3.22 -16.52 2.28
CA GLY A 118 4.51 -15.87 2.10
C GLY A 118 4.47 -14.49 1.45
N LEU A 119 3.27 -13.95 1.17
CA LEU A 119 3.09 -12.59 0.70
C LEU A 119 3.31 -11.58 1.84
N ARG A 120 3.72 -10.37 1.50
CA ARG A 120 3.85 -9.25 2.43
C ARG A 120 2.69 -8.28 2.22
N PRO A 121 1.76 -8.14 3.20
CA PRO A 121 0.65 -7.21 3.06
C PRO A 121 1.13 -5.75 3.10
N ILE A 122 0.62 -4.91 2.18
CA ILE A 122 0.63 -3.46 2.26
C ILE A 122 -0.78 -3.06 2.70
N ILE A 123 -0.94 -2.75 3.98
CA ILE A 123 -2.23 -2.51 4.60
C ILE A 123 -2.51 -1.01 4.56
N CYS A 124 -3.55 -0.61 3.82
CA CYS A 124 -3.97 0.77 3.71
C CYS A 124 -4.92 1.14 4.86
N VAL A 125 -4.62 2.23 5.54
CA VAL A 125 -5.41 2.82 6.62
C VAL A 125 -5.50 4.33 6.43
N GLY A 126 -6.61 4.94 6.84
CA GLY A 126 -6.75 6.38 6.74
C GLY A 126 -8.20 6.83 6.87
N GLU A 127 -8.38 8.09 7.21
CA GLU A 127 -9.64 8.75 7.47
C GLU A 127 -10.12 9.59 6.29
N ASP A 128 -11.43 9.76 6.20
CA ASP A 128 -12.09 10.71 5.30
C ASP A 128 -12.03 12.16 5.84
N LEU A 129 -12.51 13.12 5.02
CA LEU A 129 -12.48 14.52 5.39
C LEU A 129 -13.33 14.82 6.64
N ALA A 130 -14.49 14.18 6.79
CA ALA A 130 -15.38 14.44 7.91
C ALA A 130 -14.73 14.04 9.24
N LYS A 131 -14.05 12.90 9.29
CA LYS A 131 -13.31 12.45 10.48
C LYS A 131 -12.09 13.33 10.75
N HIS A 132 -11.38 13.73 9.70
CA HIS A 132 -10.26 14.64 9.81
C HIS A 132 -10.67 15.98 10.44
N GLU A 133 -11.73 16.62 9.91
CA GLU A 133 -12.26 17.89 10.42
C GLU A 133 -12.83 17.78 11.84
N ALA A 134 -13.36 16.60 12.19
CA ALA A 134 -13.84 16.31 13.54
C ALA A 134 -12.71 16.00 14.56
N GLY A 135 -11.43 15.95 14.14
CA GLY A 135 -10.31 15.62 15.01
C GLY A 135 -10.27 14.14 15.43
N GLN A 136 -10.91 13.25 14.67
CA GLN A 136 -11.04 11.81 14.96
C GLN A 136 -9.98 10.95 14.26
N THR A 137 -8.99 11.55 13.62
CA THR A 137 -7.93 10.82 12.87
C THR A 137 -7.26 9.74 13.71
N GLU A 138 -6.81 10.09 14.90
CA GLU A 138 -6.02 9.19 15.76
C GLU A 138 -6.86 7.98 16.19
N GLU A 139 -8.08 8.21 16.65
CA GLU A 139 -9.01 7.14 17.04
C GLU A 139 -9.35 6.21 15.86
N TYR A 140 -9.71 6.81 14.72
CA TYR A 140 -10.15 6.06 13.55
C TYR A 140 -9.04 5.25 12.89
N VAL A 141 -7.88 5.86 12.67
CA VAL A 141 -6.71 5.20 12.07
C VAL A 141 -6.16 4.14 13.04
N GLY A 142 -6.11 4.45 14.34
CA GLY A 142 -5.68 3.49 15.35
C GLY A 142 -6.57 2.25 15.39
N ALA A 143 -7.90 2.43 15.32
CA ALA A 143 -8.84 1.31 15.26
C ALA A 143 -8.63 0.43 14.01
N GLN A 144 -8.41 1.03 12.84
CA GLN A 144 -8.10 0.29 11.61
C GLN A 144 -6.82 -0.52 11.72
N VAL A 145 -5.74 0.05 12.28
CA VAL A 145 -4.46 -0.63 12.49
C VAL A 145 -4.65 -1.80 13.44
N GLY A 146 -5.26 -1.57 14.60
CA GLY A 146 -5.51 -2.61 15.60
C GLY A 146 -6.33 -3.76 15.05
N ALA A 147 -7.41 -3.46 14.33
CA ALA A 147 -8.26 -4.47 13.73
C ALA A 147 -7.55 -5.28 12.62
N ALA A 148 -6.78 -4.61 11.75
CA ALA A 148 -6.06 -5.28 10.67
C ALA A 148 -4.97 -6.24 11.18
N LEU A 149 -4.32 -5.91 12.30
CA LEU A 149 -3.22 -6.69 12.88
C LEU A 149 -3.65 -7.67 13.99
N ALA A 150 -4.94 -7.70 14.34
CA ALA A 150 -5.46 -8.56 15.40
C ALA A 150 -5.11 -10.04 15.16
N GLY A 151 -4.60 -10.72 16.21
CA GLY A 151 -4.27 -12.15 16.17
C GLY A 151 -2.94 -12.51 15.50
N LEU A 152 -2.16 -11.52 15.03
CA LEU A 152 -0.80 -11.75 14.51
C LEU A 152 0.22 -11.84 15.65
N SER A 153 1.33 -12.48 15.38
CA SER A 153 2.55 -12.40 16.21
C SER A 153 3.40 -11.18 15.85
N ALA A 154 4.30 -10.75 16.73
CA ALA A 154 5.26 -9.67 16.44
C ALA A 154 6.10 -9.95 15.19
N ALA A 155 6.52 -11.20 14.97
CA ALA A 155 7.28 -11.60 13.79
C ALA A 155 6.46 -11.50 12.49
N GLU A 156 5.17 -11.75 12.52
CA GLU A 156 4.28 -11.58 11.37
C GLU A 156 4.05 -10.10 11.07
N VAL A 157 3.84 -9.29 12.10
CA VAL A 157 3.64 -7.83 11.96
C VAL A 157 4.85 -7.17 11.29
N GLN A 158 6.07 -7.55 11.63
CA GLN A 158 7.30 -7.05 10.99
C GLN A 158 7.38 -7.35 9.48
N ARG A 159 6.58 -8.29 8.98
CA ARG A 159 6.48 -8.59 7.56
C ARG A 159 5.44 -7.73 6.83
N CYS A 160 4.61 -7.01 7.57
CA CYS A 160 3.62 -6.07 7.02
C CYS A 160 4.24 -4.72 6.66
N VAL A 161 3.54 -3.99 5.82
CA VAL A 161 3.77 -2.57 5.55
C VAL A 161 2.46 -1.85 5.82
N ILE A 162 2.49 -0.70 6.50
CA ILE A 162 1.30 0.12 6.69
C ILE A 162 1.39 1.33 5.77
N ALA A 163 0.37 1.53 4.94
CA ALA A 163 0.25 2.70 4.08
C ALA A 163 -0.82 3.64 4.65
N TYR A 164 -0.39 4.79 5.16
CA TYR A 164 -1.30 5.82 5.63
C TYR A 164 -1.84 6.63 4.46
N GLU A 165 -3.13 6.53 4.24
CA GLU A 165 -3.89 7.19 3.17
C GLU A 165 -4.82 8.26 3.79
N PRO A 166 -4.40 9.53 3.94
CA PRO A 166 -5.36 10.60 4.27
C PRO A 166 -6.31 10.76 3.06
N VAL A 167 -7.49 10.09 3.12
CA VAL A 167 -8.42 9.95 1.98
C VAL A 167 -8.83 11.32 1.43
N TRP A 168 -8.94 12.33 2.31
CA TRP A 168 -9.22 13.71 1.94
C TRP A 168 -8.15 14.37 1.07
N ALA A 169 -6.92 13.81 1.04
CA ALA A 169 -5.81 14.31 0.22
C ALA A 169 -5.62 13.50 -1.08
N ILE A 170 -6.36 12.38 -1.28
CA ILE A 170 -6.20 11.54 -2.47
C ILE A 170 -6.98 12.10 -3.65
N GLY A 171 -6.29 12.35 -4.79
CA GLY A 171 -6.94 12.79 -6.04
C GLY A 171 -7.48 14.23 -6.02
N THR A 172 -7.28 14.98 -4.93
CA THR A 172 -7.77 16.35 -4.77
C THR A 172 -6.76 17.42 -5.20
N GLY A 173 -5.52 17.01 -5.51
CA GLY A 173 -4.40 17.92 -5.73
C GLY A 173 -3.87 18.56 -4.44
N ARG A 174 -4.47 18.27 -3.29
CA ARG A 174 -3.99 18.69 -1.97
C ARG A 174 -3.10 17.58 -1.39
N ALA A 175 -1.92 17.92 -0.95
CA ALA A 175 -1.05 17.00 -0.23
C ALA A 175 -1.14 17.28 1.28
N ALA A 176 -1.22 16.23 2.09
CA ALA A 176 -1.12 16.40 3.54
C ALA A 176 0.27 16.90 3.92
N ALA A 177 0.38 17.80 4.88
CA ALA A 177 1.68 18.34 5.31
C ALA A 177 2.59 17.20 5.82
N PRO A 178 3.89 17.13 5.42
CA PRO A 178 4.79 16.05 5.82
C PRO A 178 4.88 15.88 7.35
N ALA A 179 4.93 16.95 8.11
CA ALA A 179 4.95 16.91 9.59
C ALA A 179 3.65 16.30 10.17
N TYR A 180 2.50 16.56 9.55
CA TYR A 180 1.24 15.95 9.94
C TYR A 180 1.25 14.43 9.69
N VAL A 181 1.68 14.01 8.50
CA VAL A 181 1.80 12.58 8.14
C VAL A 181 2.76 11.87 9.08
N SER A 182 3.94 12.45 9.33
CA SER A 182 4.94 11.92 10.28
C SER A 182 4.35 11.77 11.68
N ARG A 183 3.57 12.74 12.16
CA ARG A 183 2.90 12.67 13.47
C ARG A 183 1.88 11.52 13.53
N VAL A 184 1.02 11.38 12.53
CA VAL A 184 0.02 10.30 12.50
C VAL A 184 0.70 8.93 12.46
N ILE A 185 1.76 8.78 11.64
CA ILE A 185 2.51 7.53 11.57
C ILE A 185 3.20 7.24 12.92
N GLY A 186 3.95 8.18 13.47
CA GLY A 186 4.72 7.97 14.69
C GLY A 186 3.85 7.78 15.93
N ILE A 187 2.87 8.67 16.15
CA ILE A 187 2.05 8.63 17.37
C ILE A 187 0.94 7.58 17.26
N THR A 188 0.22 7.54 16.14
CA THR A 188 -0.97 6.67 16.05
C THR A 188 -0.60 5.29 15.54
N ILE A 189 0.02 5.17 14.37
CA ILE A 189 0.26 3.86 13.73
C ILE A 189 1.30 3.08 14.53
N ARG A 190 2.49 3.64 14.75
CA ARG A 190 3.54 2.99 15.54
C ARG A 190 3.15 2.84 16.99
N GLY A 191 2.41 3.81 17.59
CA GLY A 191 1.90 3.72 18.94
C GLY A 191 1.01 2.49 19.15
N VAL A 192 0.02 2.26 18.28
CA VAL A 192 -0.85 1.07 18.35
C VAL A 192 -0.04 -0.21 18.15
N ILE A 193 0.94 -0.23 17.23
CA ILE A 193 1.79 -1.41 17.04
C ILE A 193 2.66 -1.66 18.26
N ALA A 194 3.19 -0.62 18.89
CA ALA A 194 3.99 -0.74 20.13
C ALA A 194 3.16 -1.29 21.30
N ASP A 195 1.95 -0.79 21.46
CA ASP A 195 1.02 -1.26 22.49
C ASP A 195 0.64 -2.75 22.33
N MET A 196 0.48 -3.21 21.09
CA MET A 196 0.08 -4.58 20.79
C MET A 196 1.25 -5.58 20.74
N PHE A 197 2.42 -5.17 20.24
CA PHE A 197 3.51 -6.08 19.85
C PHE A 197 4.89 -5.66 20.38
N GLY A 198 4.99 -4.53 21.07
CA GLY A 198 6.23 -3.96 21.58
C GLY A 198 6.93 -3.01 20.62
N GLU A 199 7.79 -2.17 21.20
CA GLU A 199 8.50 -1.09 20.48
C GLU A 199 9.38 -1.60 19.32
N GLU A 200 10.05 -2.73 19.52
CA GLU A 200 10.90 -3.34 18.46
C GLU A 200 10.08 -3.65 17.20
N ALA A 201 8.88 -4.21 17.36
CA ALA A 201 7.99 -4.49 16.24
C ALA A 201 7.51 -3.20 15.60
N ALA A 202 7.16 -2.18 16.37
CA ALA A 202 6.71 -0.88 15.89
C ALA A 202 7.77 -0.18 15.04
N GLN A 203 9.03 -0.26 15.43
CA GLN A 203 10.14 0.34 14.68
C GLN A 203 10.52 -0.49 13.43
N ALA A 204 10.33 -1.80 13.46
CA ALA A 204 10.65 -2.67 12.33
C ALA A 204 9.63 -2.63 11.19
N VAL A 205 8.36 -2.28 11.47
CA VAL A 205 7.31 -2.14 10.46
C VAL A 205 7.55 -0.92 9.59
N ARG A 206 7.56 -1.10 8.27
CA ARG A 206 7.64 0.02 7.33
C ARG A 206 6.31 0.74 7.22
N CYS A 207 6.35 2.07 7.35
CA CYS A 207 5.20 2.94 7.20
C CYS A 207 5.35 3.83 5.97
N GLN A 208 4.34 3.85 5.10
CA GLN A 208 4.34 4.59 3.85
C GLN A 208 3.30 5.71 3.86
N TYR A 209 3.58 6.78 3.14
CA TYR A 209 2.59 7.80 2.82
C TYR A 209 1.87 7.44 1.51
N GLY A 210 0.55 7.33 1.55
CA GLY A 210 -0.33 6.95 0.43
C GLY A 210 -1.22 8.08 -0.10
N GLY A 211 -0.89 9.33 0.16
CA GLY A 211 -1.62 10.48 -0.38
C GLY A 211 -1.05 11.00 -1.71
N SER A 212 -1.21 12.30 -1.96
CA SER A 212 -0.75 12.95 -3.19
C SER A 212 0.78 13.08 -3.21
N VAL A 213 1.45 12.17 -3.93
CA VAL A 213 2.90 12.12 -4.09
C VAL A 213 3.28 12.48 -5.53
N ALA A 214 4.27 13.34 -5.69
CA ALA A 214 4.82 13.79 -6.97
C ALA A 214 6.36 13.96 -6.89
N VAL A 215 7.00 14.17 -8.04
CA VAL A 215 8.47 14.33 -8.14
C VAL A 215 8.98 15.51 -7.32
N ASP A 216 8.20 16.57 -7.20
CA ASP A 216 8.57 17.81 -6.51
C ASP A 216 8.38 17.76 -4.99
N ASN A 217 7.54 16.86 -4.46
CA ASN A 217 7.26 16.78 -3.04
C ASN A 217 7.80 15.54 -2.33
N ILE A 218 8.22 14.49 -3.06
CA ILE A 218 8.62 13.20 -2.45
C ILE A 218 9.74 13.35 -1.41
N VAL A 219 10.73 14.21 -1.67
CA VAL A 219 11.86 14.44 -0.76
C VAL A 219 11.39 14.96 0.60
N LEU A 220 10.34 15.79 0.63
CA LEU A 220 9.79 16.33 1.87
C LEU A 220 9.22 15.23 2.78
N TYR A 221 8.63 14.19 2.20
CA TYR A 221 8.14 13.04 2.96
C TYR A 221 9.27 12.12 3.37
N MET A 222 10.20 11.81 2.45
CA MET A 222 11.30 10.91 2.74
C MET A 222 12.32 11.48 3.74
N SER A 223 12.31 12.80 3.99
CA SER A 223 13.11 13.41 5.06
C SER A 223 12.49 13.30 6.45
N MET A 224 11.25 12.81 6.57
CA MET A 224 10.59 12.60 7.85
C MET A 224 10.99 11.26 8.47
N PRO A 225 11.42 11.21 9.75
CA PRO A 225 11.98 10.01 10.36
C PRO A 225 10.99 8.85 10.47
N GLU A 226 9.67 9.14 10.48
CA GLU A 226 8.65 8.11 10.63
C GLU A 226 8.15 7.54 9.30
N ILE A 227 8.59 8.10 8.15
CA ILE A 227 8.09 7.75 6.83
C ILE A 227 9.14 6.93 6.08
N ASP A 228 8.91 5.63 5.93
CA ASP A 228 9.85 4.70 5.28
C ASP A 228 9.65 4.59 3.76
N GLY A 229 8.62 5.20 3.21
CA GLY A 229 8.32 5.08 1.78
C GLY A 229 7.03 5.76 1.35
N ALA A 230 6.63 5.50 0.11
CA ALA A 230 5.41 6.04 -0.45
C ALA A 230 4.63 5.00 -1.28
N LEU A 231 3.31 5.02 -1.18
CA LEU A 231 2.40 4.32 -2.07
C LEU A 231 1.90 5.31 -3.13
N VAL A 232 2.37 5.15 -4.38
CA VAL A 232 2.24 6.15 -5.44
C VAL A 232 1.17 5.75 -6.44
N GLY A 233 0.11 6.56 -6.58
CA GLY A 233 -0.96 6.37 -7.55
C GLY A 233 -0.60 6.89 -8.95
N GLY A 234 -1.33 7.90 -9.44
CA GLY A 234 -1.24 8.40 -10.83
C GLY A 234 0.17 8.77 -11.33
N ALA A 235 1.03 9.32 -10.46
CA ALA A 235 2.41 9.66 -10.83
C ALA A 235 3.24 8.43 -11.23
N SER A 236 2.87 7.22 -10.78
CA SER A 236 3.55 5.96 -11.15
C SER A 236 3.29 5.51 -12.59
N LEU A 237 2.30 6.10 -13.27
CA LEU A 237 1.90 5.72 -14.63
C LEU A 237 2.71 6.41 -15.74
N THR A 238 3.69 7.21 -15.39
CA THR A 238 4.55 7.95 -16.31
C THR A 238 6.02 7.57 -16.12
N VAL A 239 6.86 7.84 -17.11
CA VAL A 239 8.32 7.63 -16.99
C VAL A 239 8.97 8.54 -15.94
N GLY A 240 8.29 9.61 -15.54
CA GLY A 240 8.67 10.45 -14.40
C GLY A 240 8.74 9.70 -13.07
N PHE A 241 8.12 8.52 -12.99
CA PHE A 241 8.24 7.63 -11.83
C PHE A 241 9.69 7.27 -11.50
N VAL A 242 10.55 7.09 -12.52
CA VAL A 242 11.99 6.84 -12.28
C VAL A 242 12.65 7.99 -11.54
N GLU A 243 12.34 9.23 -11.91
CA GLU A 243 12.88 10.41 -11.22
C GLU A 243 12.31 10.56 -9.81
N LEU A 244 11.02 10.25 -9.62
CA LEU A 244 10.40 10.22 -8.30
C LEU A 244 11.14 9.24 -7.37
N VAL A 245 11.38 8.00 -7.83
CA VAL A 245 12.12 6.99 -7.05
C VAL A 245 13.57 7.41 -6.79
N ARG A 246 14.24 8.04 -7.76
CA ARG A 246 15.61 8.55 -7.56
C ARG A 246 15.66 9.61 -6.46
N ARG A 247 14.71 10.55 -6.46
CA ARG A 247 14.61 11.58 -5.41
C ARG A 247 14.24 10.98 -4.06
N ALA A 248 13.35 10.00 -4.03
CA ALA A 248 13.05 9.28 -2.80
C ALA A 248 14.29 8.65 -2.16
N ALA A 249 15.16 8.06 -2.98
CA ALA A 249 16.40 7.44 -2.50
C ALA A 249 17.45 8.44 -1.95
N THR A 250 17.31 9.74 -2.24
CA THR A 250 18.24 10.78 -1.75
C THR A 250 17.69 11.56 -0.57
N GLY A 251 16.43 11.39 -0.21
CA GLY A 251 15.74 12.12 0.86
C GLY A 251 15.75 11.42 2.22
N GLY A 252 16.22 10.17 2.29
CA GLY A 252 16.30 9.37 3.51
C GLY A 252 17.72 9.26 4.06
#